data_dc30420aa532c4848e6324116e3d15ca
#
_entry.id   dc30420aa532c4848e6324116e3d15ca
#
_cell.length_a   1.000
_cell.length_b   1.000
_cell.length_c   1.000
_cell.angle_alpha   90.00
_cell.angle_beta   90.00
_cell.angle_gamma   90.00
#
_symmetry.space_group_name_H-M   'P 1'
#
loop_
_entity.id
_entity.type
_entity.pdbx_description
1 polymer ?
#
loop_
_entity_poly.entity_id
_entity_poly.type
_entity_poly.pdbx_seq_one_letter_code
_entity_poly.pdbx_strand_id
1 'polypeptide(L)'
;ISMDRAVPEPDNVVPLPGSDTVYLSIVDMDRMAVSFINSIYHGFGSGVVTPKTGITLQNRGAGFSAVPGHPNCIGPSKRPLHTIIPAMVRENGRIVQSFGVMGGAYQPMGHVAMMVNQFVYGMDPQEALEFPRAFHDEGLLGLEQGVPQHVADGLAALGHAVHRPKEPYGGGQIIVIDPDSNILCAGSEPRKDGFAAGY
;
A
#
# COMPACT_ATOMS: atom_id res chain seq x y z
N ILE A 1 -0.37 -16.11 -14.38
CA ILE A 1 -1.28 -14.94 -14.53
C ILE A 1 -2.32 -15.36 -15.55
N SER A 2 -3.59 -15.37 -15.15
CA SER A 2 -4.71 -15.52 -16.08
C SER A 2 -5.06 -14.15 -16.64
N MET A 3 -5.20 -14.03 -17.95
CA MET A 3 -5.69 -12.81 -18.61
C MET A 3 -7.21 -12.73 -18.58
N ASP A 4 -7.88 -13.85 -18.29
CA ASP A 4 -9.34 -13.96 -18.35
C ASP A 4 -10.01 -13.78 -16.98
N ARG A 5 -9.21 -13.80 -15.89
CA ARG A 5 -9.74 -13.76 -14.53
C ARG A 5 -8.67 -13.35 -13.54
N ALA A 6 -8.97 -12.38 -12.68
CA ALA A 6 -8.17 -12.11 -11.49
C ALA A 6 -8.15 -13.37 -10.60
N VAL A 7 -6.99 -13.70 -10.04
CA VAL A 7 -6.92 -14.75 -9.02
C VAL A 7 -7.73 -14.25 -7.82
N PRO A 8 -8.78 -14.98 -7.40
CA PRO A 8 -9.57 -14.53 -6.25
C PRO A 8 -8.65 -14.40 -5.04
N GLU A 9 -8.83 -13.35 -4.29
CA GLU A 9 -8.28 -13.26 -2.94
C GLU A 9 -8.71 -14.48 -2.14
N PRO A 10 -7.88 -14.92 -1.17
CA PRO A 10 -8.29 -16.02 -0.31
C PRO A 10 -9.63 -15.67 0.35
N ASP A 11 -10.64 -16.51 0.10
CA ASP A 11 -11.95 -16.40 0.73
C ASP A 11 -11.79 -16.14 2.23
N ASN A 12 -12.47 -15.14 2.77
CA ASN A 12 -12.56 -14.77 4.18
C ASN A 12 -11.53 -13.78 4.76
N VAL A 13 -10.98 -12.87 3.99
CA VAL A 13 -10.53 -11.62 4.60
C VAL A 13 -11.75 -10.72 4.79
N VAL A 14 -12.40 -10.80 5.94
CA VAL A 14 -13.44 -9.82 6.31
C VAL A 14 -12.70 -8.49 6.51
N PRO A 15 -12.93 -7.47 5.67
CA PRO A 15 -12.37 -6.15 5.91
C PRO A 15 -13.06 -5.58 7.16
N LEU A 16 -12.39 -5.61 8.30
CA LEU A 16 -12.83 -4.80 9.41
C LEU A 16 -12.54 -3.33 9.10
N PRO A 17 -13.49 -2.42 9.36
CA PRO A 17 -13.30 -1.00 9.10
C PRO A 17 -12.08 -0.46 9.86
N GLY A 18 -11.19 0.23 9.15
CA GLY A 18 -10.01 0.87 9.71
C GLY A 18 -8.76 -0.03 9.67
N SER A 19 -7.85 0.29 8.78
CA SER A 19 -6.49 -0.26 8.78
C SER A 19 -5.58 0.69 9.56
N ASP A 20 -4.90 0.16 10.57
CA ASP A 20 -3.99 0.91 11.43
C ASP A 20 -2.55 0.64 10.99
N THR A 21 -2.17 1.27 9.89
CA THR A 21 -0.83 1.16 9.32
C THR A 21 -0.23 2.54 9.13
N VAL A 22 0.99 2.73 9.58
CA VAL A 22 1.77 3.93 9.30
C VAL A 22 3.01 3.55 8.50
N TYR A 23 3.41 4.43 7.59
CA TYR A 23 4.64 4.32 6.84
C TYR A 23 5.45 5.61 6.98
N LEU A 24 6.75 5.46 7.15
CA LEU A 24 7.69 6.57 7.12
C LEU A 24 8.92 6.21 6.28
N SER A 25 9.49 7.23 5.65
CA SER A 25 10.75 7.17 4.93
C SER A 25 11.70 8.24 5.48
N ILE A 26 12.95 7.89 5.65
CA ILE A 26 14.00 8.80 6.11
C ILE A 26 15.23 8.58 5.24
N VAL A 27 15.87 9.67 4.83
CA VAL A 27 17.19 9.63 4.18
C VAL A 27 18.06 10.69 4.87
N ASP A 28 19.19 10.27 5.40
CA ASP A 28 20.14 11.17 6.06
C ASP A 28 21.14 11.81 5.07
N MET A 29 22.04 12.64 5.62
CA MET A 29 23.07 13.33 4.81
C MET A 29 24.09 12.38 4.18
N ASP A 30 24.30 11.19 4.77
CA ASP A 30 25.19 10.15 4.25
C ASP A 30 24.46 9.22 3.25
N ARG A 31 23.19 9.50 2.95
CA ARG A 31 22.29 8.71 2.09
C ARG A 31 21.96 7.33 2.65
N MET A 32 22.07 7.17 3.97
CA MET A 32 21.43 6.03 4.62
C MET A 32 19.93 6.19 4.54
N ALA A 33 19.26 5.22 3.93
CA ALA A 33 17.83 5.24 3.73
C ALA A 33 17.13 4.25 4.65
N VAL A 34 16.02 4.70 5.26
CA VAL A 34 15.12 3.87 6.05
C VAL A 34 13.74 3.87 5.40
N SER A 35 13.25 2.70 5.07
CA SER A 35 11.87 2.46 4.65
C SER A 35 11.19 1.66 5.75
N PHE A 36 10.30 2.28 6.51
CA PHE A 36 9.73 1.70 7.71
C PHE A 36 8.20 1.70 7.67
N ILE A 37 7.63 0.53 7.91
CA ILE A 37 6.19 0.37 8.00
C ILE A 37 5.83 -0.35 9.30
N ASN A 38 4.84 0.15 10.01
CA ASN A 38 4.34 -0.43 11.24
C ASN A 38 2.82 -0.60 11.19
N SER A 39 2.32 -1.71 11.69
CA SER A 39 0.90 -2.04 11.62
C SER A 39 0.53 -3.05 12.70
N ILE A 40 -0.62 -2.83 13.32
CA ILE A 40 -1.28 -3.81 14.18
C ILE A 40 -2.41 -4.55 13.44
N TYR A 41 -2.52 -4.34 12.13
CA TYR A 41 -3.44 -4.88 11.14
C TYR A 41 -4.81 -4.20 11.17
N HIS A 42 -5.77 -4.59 12.01
CA HIS A 42 -7.03 -3.87 12.16
C HIS A 42 -6.89 -2.75 13.20
N GLY A 43 -7.81 -1.78 13.19
CA GLY A 43 -7.88 -0.73 14.20
C GLY A 43 -7.88 -1.32 15.62
N PHE A 44 -7.02 -0.84 16.51
CA PHE A 44 -6.76 -1.39 17.84
C PHE A 44 -6.26 -2.86 17.87
N GLY A 45 -5.88 -3.45 16.72
CA GLY A 45 -5.32 -4.80 16.62
C GLY A 45 -6.22 -5.86 17.24
N SER A 46 -5.68 -6.64 18.18
CA SER A 46 -6.42 -7.68 18.91
C SER A 46 -7.31 -7.13 20.04
N GLY A 47 -7.23 -5.84 20.35
CA GLY A 47 -7.85 -5.26 21.56
C GLY A 47 -7.15 -5.65 22.86
N VAL A 48 -6.09 -6.46 22.81
CA VAL A 48 -5.33 -6.89 23.98
C VAL A 48 -4.13 -5.97 24.19
N VAL A 49 -4.03 -5.39 25.37
CA VAL A 49 -2.91 -4.53 25.79
C VAL A 49 -2.11 -5.22 26.87
N THR A 50 -0.79 -5.24 26.71
CA THR A 50 0.10 -5.83 27.72
C THR A 50 0.12 -4.97 28.99
N PRO A 51 -0.12 -5.54 30.18
CA PRO A 51 -0.32 -4.72 31.38
C PRO A 51 0.95 -4.01 31.89
N LYS A 52 2.13 -4.53 31.54
CA LYS A 52 3.41 -3.97 31.98
C LYS A 52 3.99 -2.92 31.05
N THR A 53 3.73 -3.02 29.74
CA THR A 53 4.37 -2.18 28.73
C THR A 53 3.40 -1.27 27.99
N GLY A 54 2.08 -1.49 28.12
CA GLY A 54 1.07 -0.74 27.40
C GLY A 54 1.01 -1.04 25.89
N ILE A 55 1.71 -2.06 25.41
CA ILE A 55 1.76 -2.41 23.99
C ILE A 55 0.47 -3.12 23.59
N THR A 56 -0.22 -2.57 22.59
CA THR A 56 -1.36 -3.21 21.94
C THR A 56 -0.86 -4.32 21.00
N LEU A 57 -1.41 -5.52 21.14
CA LEU A 57 -1.01 -6.66 20.32
C LEU A 57 -1.74 -6.62 18.97
N GLN A 58 -1.00 -6.88 17.91
CA GLN A 58 -1.53 -6.99 16.56
C GLN A 58 -2.47 -8.20 16.41
N ASN A 59 -3.35 -8.17 15.43
CA ASN A 59 -4.27 -9.27 15.13
C ASN A 59 -4.10 -9.85 13.71
N ARG A 60 -2.89 -9.81 13.15
CA ARG A 60 -2.62 -10.27 11.78
C ARG A 60 -2.94 -11.76 11.54
N GLY A 61 -3.04 -12.55 12.60
CA GLY A 61 -3.51 -13.92 12.53
C GLY A 61 -4.94 -14.08 11.94
N ALA A 62 -5.75 -13.02 12.00
CA ALA A 62 -7.06 -13.00 11.34
C ALA A 62 -6.97 -13.12 9.80
N GLY A 63 -5.79 -12.84 9.23
CA GLY A 63 -5.54 -13.02 7.80
C GLY A 63 -5.33 -14.46 7.35
N PHE A 64 -5.28 -15.46 8.25
CA PHE A 64 -5.23 -16.86 7.87
C PHE A 64 -6.57 -17.35 7.32
N SER A 65 -6.51 -18.29 6.36
CA SER A 65 -7.66 -19.09 5.97
C SER A 65 -7.85 -20.28 6.91
N ALA A 66 -9.09 -20.61 7.24
CA ALA A 66 -9.44 -21.83 7.96
C ALA A 66 -9.72 -23.04 7.01
N VAL A 67 -9.64 -22.82 5.70
CA VAL A 67 -9.92 -23.86 4.70
C VAL A 67 -8.74 -24.83 4.58
N PRO A 68 -8.89 -26.12 4.87
CA PRO A 68 -7.81 -27.11 4.72
C PRO A 68 -7.30 -27.15 3.27
N GLY A 69 -5.97 -27.19 3.11
CA GLY A 69 -5.32 -27.21 1.78
C GLY A 69 -5.15 -25.85 1.12
N HIS A 70 -5.76 -24.79 1.66
CA HIS A 70 -5.54 -23.45 1.16
C HIS A 70 -4.08 -23.00 1.41
N PRO A 71 -3.39 -22.32 0.46
CA PRO A 71 -1.99 -21.89 0.65
C PRO A 71 -1.78 -21.04 1.91
N ASN A 72 -2.76 -20.24 2.30
CA ASN A 72 -2.74 -19.41 3.51
C ASN A 72 -3.50 -20.04 4.69
N CYS A 73 -3.76 -21.37 4.68
CA CYS A 73 -4.39 -22.05 5.81
C CYS A 73 -3.50 -21.97 7.05
N ILE A 74 -4.13 -21.78 8.22
CA ILE A 74 -3.44 -21.76 9.51
C ILE A 74 -2.65 -23.05 9.72
N GLY A 75 -1.46 -22.95 10.30
CA GLY A 75 -0.60 -24.10 10.59
C GLY A 75 0.54 -23.75 11.55
N PRO A 76 1.20 -24.75 12.14
CA PRO A 76 2.34 -24.54 13.03
C PRO A 76 3.47 -23.78 12.33
N SER A 77 4.09 -22.83 13.03
CA SER A 77 5.25 -22.03 12.56
C SER A 77 5.02 -21.32 11.22
N LYS A 78 3.77 -21.05 10.86
CA LYS A 78 3.39 -20.42 9.61
C LYS A 78 3.03 -18.94 9.84
N ARG A 79 3.45 -18.08 8.90
CA ARG A 79 3.02 -16.67 8.85
C ARG A 79 1.79 -16.55 7.96
N PRO A 80 0.82 -15.70 8.31
CA PRO A 80 -0.30 -15.38 7.41
C PRO A 80 0.18 -14.57 6.20
N LEU A 81 -0.68 -14.42 5.21
CA LEU A 81 -0.51 -13.43 4.15
C LEU A 81 -0.20 -12.07 4.78
N HIS A 82 0.84 -11.43 4.29
CA HIS A 82 1.36 -10.19 4.85
C HIS A 82 1.28 -9.07 3.82
N THR A 83 0.63 -7.96 4.17
CA THR A 83 0.41 -6.83 3.26
C THR A 83 1.37 -5.67 3.47
N ILE A 84 2.13 -5.61 4.58
CA ILE A 84 3.09 -4.52 4.79
C ILE A 84 4.38 -4.76 4.01
N ILE A 85 4.75 -3.74 3.22
CA ILE A 85 5.78 -3.85 2.19
C ILE A 85 6.62 -2.56 2.20
N PRO A 86 7.58 -2.38 3.12
CA PRO A 86 8.54 -1.28 2.98
C PRO A 86 9.41 -1.56 1.75
N ALA A 87 9.61 -0.58 0.89
CA ALA A 87 10.30 -0.77 -0.38
C ALA A 87 11.40 0.26 -0.62
N MET A 88 12.38 -0.14 -1.42
CA MET A 88 13.44 0.71 -1.93
C MET A 88 13.71 0.37 -3.39
N VAL A 89 14.06 1.38 -4.18
CA VAL A 89 14.59 1.19 -5.53
C VAL A 89 16.10 1.33 -5.49
N ARG A 90 16.77 0.42 -6.17
CA ARG A 90 18.22 0.40 -6.29
C ARG A 90 18.64 0.44 -7.75
N GLU A 91 19.52 1.36 -8.09
CA GLU A 91 20.08 1.49 -9.41
C GLU A 91 21.62 1.55 -9.31
N ASN A 92 22.31 0.78 -10.16
CA ASN A 92 23.78 0.71 -10.21
C ASN A 92 24.46 0.55 -8.83
N GLY A 93 23.81 -0.21 -7.94
CA GLY A 93 24.32 -0.49 -6.61
C GLY A 93 23.97 0.55 -5.53
N ARG A 94 23.33 1.67 -5.88
CA ARG A 94 22.92 2.74 -4.97
C ARG A 94 21.41 2.72 -4.75
N ILE A 95 20.96 3.12 -3.57
CA ILE A 95 19.56 3.40 -3.32
C ILE A 95 19.22 4.73 -3.99
N VAL A 96 18.21 4.74 -4.85
CA VAL A 96 17.71 5.93 -5.54
C VAL A 96 16.32 6.33 -5.08
N GLN A 97 15.63 5.45 -4.35
CA GLN A 97 14.31 5.78 -3.80
C GLN A 97 13.99 4.91 -2.59
N SER A 98 13.38 5.52 -1.58
CA SER A 98 12.71 4.85 -0.46
C SER A 98 11.23 5.21 -0.51
N PHE A 99 10.34 4.20 -0.50
CA PHE A 99 8.91 4.44 -0.59
C PHE A 99 8.10 3.33 0.05
N GLY A 100 6.84 3.63 0.33
CA GLY A 100 5.89 2.63 0.79
C GLY A 100 4.47 3.17 0.78
N VAL A 101 3.52 2.25 0.76
CA VAL A 101 2.08 2.54 0.75
C VAL A 101 1.42 1.80 1.89
N MET A 102 0.63 2.50 2.69
CA MET A 102 -0.27 1.93 3.68
C MET A 102 -1.65 1.69 3.04
N GLY A 103 -2.53 0.90 3.67
CA GLY A 103 -3.90 0.72 3.20
C GLY A 103 -4.36 -0.72 3.05
N GLY A 104 -3.94 -1.61 3.94
CA GLY A 104 -4.40 -3.00 3.97
C GLY A 104 -4.11 -3.75 2.66
N ALA A 105 -5.14 -4.33 2.06
CA ALA A 105 -5.04 -5.10 0.82
C ALA A 105 -4.64 -4.26 -0.41
N TYR A 106 -4.84 -2.95 -0.38
CA TYR A 106 -4.42 -2.04 -1.45
C TYR A 106 -2.89 -1.92 -1.58
N GLN A 107 -2.12 -2.20 -0.53
CA GLN A 107 -0.68 -1.92 -0.49
C GLN A 107 0.11 -2.45 -1.69
N PRO A 108 -0.03 -3.73 -2.13
CA PRO A 108 0.69 -4.23 -3.31
C PRO A 108 0.35 -3.45 -4.59
N MET A 109 -0.93 -3.16 -4.80
CA MET A 109 -1.38 -2.39 -5.97
C MET A 109 -0.91 -0.95 -5.92
N GLY A 110 -0.90 -0.35 -4.72
CA GLY A 110 -0.37 0.98 -4.50
C GLY A 110 1.11 1.09 -4.83
N HIS A 111 1.92 0.10 -4.47
CA HIS A 111 3.34 0.04 -4.87
C HIS A 111 3.50 -0.01 -6.39
N VAL A 112 2.74 -0.87 -7.08
CA VAL A 112 2.76 -0.96 -8.54
C VAL A 112 2.37 0.38 -9.17
N ALA A 113 1.30 1.01 -8.68
CA ALA A 113 0.85 2.30 -9.18
C ALA A 113 1.92 3.39 -9.02
N MET A 114 2.57 3.48 -7.85
CA MET A 114 3.68 4.43 -7.61
C MET A 114 4.83 4.21 -8.59
N MET A 115 5.25 2.97 -8.78
CA MET A 115 6.33 2.62 -9.70
C MET A 115 5.98 2.96 -11.15
N VAL A 116 4.78 2.61 -11.60
CA VAL A 116 4.32 2.90 -12.97
C VAL A 116 4.20 4.41 -13.18
N ASN A 117 3.61 5.14 -12.24
CA ASN A 117 3.45 6.59 -12.35
C ASN A 117 4.80 7.30 -12.50
N GLN A 118 5.80 6.91 -11.71
CA GLN A 118 7.12 7.54 -11.76
C GLN A 118 7.96 7.04 -12.94
N PHE A 119 8.12 5.73 -13.12
CA PHE A 119 9.10 5.18 -14.06
C PHE A 119 8.56 4.98 -15.47
N VAL A 120 7.24 4.93 -15.66
CA VAL A 120 6.63 4.81 -17.00
C VAL A 120 6.05 6.13 -17.47
N TYR A 121 5.37 6.85 -16.58
CA TYR A 121 4.72 8.12 -16.93
C TYR A 121 5.56 9.37 -16.58
N GLY A 122 6.68 9.20 -15.89
CA GLY A 122 7.62 10.30 -15.58
C GLY A 122 7.10 11.30 -14.56
N MET A 123 6.13 10.92 -13.73
CA MET A 123 5.60 11.77 -12.68
C MET A 123 6.63 12.00 -11.59
N ASP A 124 6.64 13.20 -11.03
CA ASP A 124 7.41 13.45 -9.81
C ASP A 124 6.81 12.71 -8.60
N PRO A 125 7.52 12.63 -7.45
CA PRO A 125 7.02 11.92 -6.27
C PRO A 125 5.66 12.40 -5.77
N GLN A 126 5.38 13.70 -5.81
CA GLN A 126 4.11 14.25 -5.34
C GLN A 126 2.99 13.97 -6.32
N GLU A 127 3.22 14.18 -7.62
CA GLU A 127 2.26 13.85 -8.69
C GLU A 127 1.87 12.37 -8.64
N ALA A 128 2.86 11.48 -8.45
CA ALA A 128 2.62 10.04 -8.37
C ALA A 128 1.73 9.65 -7.18
N LEU A 129 1.86 10.35 -6.05
CA LEU A 129 1.03 10.16 -4.86
C LEU A 129 -0.39 10.71 -5.05
N GLU A 130 -0.53 11.88 -5.68
CA GLU A 130 -1.81 12.55 -5.92
C GLU A 130 -2.66 11.87 -6.99
N PHE A 131 -2.02 11.11 -7.88
CA PHE A 131 -2.72 10.49 -9.00
C PHE A 131 -3.91 9.63 -8.51
N PRO A 132 -5.09 9.74 -9.17
CA PRO A 132 -6.28 8.98 -8.78
C PRO A 132 -6.08 7.48 -8.88
N ARG A 133 -6.56 6.76 -7.89
CA ARG A 133 -6.32 5.33 -7.71
C ARG A 133 -7.49 4.49 -8.17
N ALA A 134 -7.16 3.29 -8.65
CA ALA A 134 -8.09 2.21 -8.94
C ALA A 134 -7.72 0.99 -8.09
N PHE A 135 -8.72 0.27 -7.59
CA PHE A 135 -8.51 -0.96 -6.85
C PHE A 135 -9.63 -1.95 -7.12
N HIS A 136 -9.24 -3.17 -7.49
CA HIS A 136 -10.18 -4.27 -7.66
C HIS A 136 -10.21 -5.09 -6.37
N ASP A 137 -11.38 -5.17 -5.75
CA ASP A 137 -11.62 -5.90 -4.52
C ASP A 137 -12.99 -6.57 -4.56
N GLU A 138 -13.09 -7.84 -4.16
CA GLU A 138 -14.33 -8.61 -4.08
C GLU A 138 -15.22 -8.55 -5.34
N GLY A 139 -14.61 -8.52 -6.52
CA GLY A 139 -15.33 -8.45 -7.80
C GLY A 139 -15.76 -7.05 -8.23
N LEU A 140 -15.47 -6.03 -7.42
CA LEU A 140 -15.76 -4.64 -7.71
C LEU A 140 -14.48 -3.89 -8.09
N LEU A 141 -14.55 -3.02 -9.09
CA LEU A 141 -13.48 -2.10 -9.45
C LEU A 141 -13.81 -0.70 -8.90
N GLY A 142 -13.19 -0.38 -7.79
CA GLY A 142 -13.29 0.96 -7.21
C GLY A 142 -12.39 1.95 -7.94
N LEU A 143 -12.95 3.09 -8.32
CA LEU A 143 -12.25 4.19 -8.95
C LEU A 143 -12.40 5.45 -8.10
N GLU A 144 -11.31 6.05 -7.65
CA GLU A 144 -11.36 7.31 -6.91
C GLU A 144 -12.03 8.44 -7.72
N GLN A 145 -12.54 9.46 -7.03
CA GLN A 145 -13.31 10.55 -7.64
C GLN A 145 -12.54 11.31 -8.74
N GLY A 146 -11.21 11.35 -8.68
CA GLY A 146 -10.36 11.96 -9.70
C GLY A 146 -10.28 11.20 -11.03
N VAL A 147 -10.73 9.95 -11.10
CA VAL A 147 -10.78 9.19 -12.36
C VAL A 147 -11.92 9.73 -13.24
N PRO A 148 -11.66 10.18 -14.48
CA PRO A 148 -12.68 10.74 -15.36
C PRO A 148 -13.83 9.78 -15.64
N GLN A 149 -15.06 10.30 -15.79
CA GLN A 149 -16.25 9.47 -15.98
C GLN A 149 -16.17 8.62 -17.25
N HIS A 150 -15.64 9.17 -18.37
CA HIS A 150 -15.49 8.40 -19.61
C HIS A 150 -14.57 7.17 -19.46
N VAL A 151 -13.58 7.22 -18.55
CA VAL A 151 -12.72 6.07 -18.21
C VAL A 151 -13.53 5.03 -17.44
N ALA A 152 -14.33 5.47 -16.47
CA ALA A 152 -15.22 4.59 -15.71
C ALA A 152 -16.23 3.89 -16.63
N ASP A 153 -16.83 4.62 -17.56
CA ASP A 153 -17.79 4.10 -18.54
C ASP A 153 -17.11 3.09 -19.48
N GLY A 154 -15.89 3.37 -19.94
CA GLY A 154 -15.12 2.47 -20.76
C GLY A 154 -14.77 1.16 -20.04
N LEU A 155 -14.39 1.24 -18.76
CA LEU A 155 -14.12 0.06 -17.93
C LEU A 155 -15.39 -0.78 -17.69
N ALA A 156 -16.51 -0.11 -17.45
CA ALA A 156 -17.82 -0.79 -17.31
C ALA A 156 -18.22 -1.49 -18.61
N ALA A 157 -17.97 -0.88 -19.78
CA ALA A 157 -18.24 -1.49 -21.08
C ALA A 157 -17.37 -2.73 -21.35
N LEU A 158 -16.18 -2.82 -20.72
CA LEU A 158 -15.32 -3.98 -20.74
C LEU A 158 -15.72 -5.07 -19.74
N GLY A 159 -16.82 -4.87 -18.99
CA GLY A 159 -17.39 -5.86 -18.07
C GLY A 159 -16.97 -5.70 -16.61
N HIS A 160 -16.26 -4.62 -16.25
CA HIS A 160 -15.96 -4.36 -14.85
C HIS A 160 -17.16 -3.80 -14.10
N ALA A 161 -17.43 -4.34 -12.90
CA ALA A 161 -18.40 -3.76 -11.98
C ALA A 161 -17.79 -2.56 -11.26
N VAL A 162 -17.93 -1.38 -11.88
CA VAL A 162 -17.30 -0.13 -11.41
C VAL A 162 -18.11 0.51 -10.29
N HIS A 163 -17.40 1.02 -9.24
CA HIS A 163 -18.00 1.86 -8.21
C HIS A 163 -17.08 3.01 -7.80
N ARG A 164 -17.63 4.00 -7.10
CA ARG A 164 -16.87 5.10 -6.50
C ARG A 164 -16.76 4.86 -5.00
N PRO A 165 -15.56 4.62 -4.45
CA PRO A 165 -15.38 4.44 -3.03
C PRO A 165 -15.68 5.73 -2.26
N LYS A 166 -16.21 5.61 -1.04
CA LYS A 166 -16.43 6.75 -0.14
C LYS A 166 -15.11 7.26 0.45
N GLU A 167 -14.23 6.34 0.77
CA GLU A 167 -12.91 6.63 1.33
C GLU A 167 -11.83 6.38 0.26
N PRO A 168 -10.79 7.19 0.22
CA PRO A 168 -9.69 6.99 -0.73
C PRO A 168 -8.85 5.77 -0.37
N TYR A 169 -8.19 5.20 -1.39
CA TYR A 169 -7.36 4.01 -1.24
C TYR A 169 -5.96 4.35 -0.71
N GLY A 170 -5.63 3.79 0.43
CA GLY A 170 -4.29 3.80 0.97
C GLY A 170 -3.69 5.17 1.23
N GLY A 171 -2.38 5.20 1.33
CA GLY A 171 -1.57 6.40 1.48
C GLY A 171 -0.10 6.07 1.32
N GLY A 172 0.69 6.94 0.71
CA GLY A 172 2.09 6.68 0.42
C GLY A 172 3.01 7.80 0.86
N GLN A 173 4.29 7.47 1.03
CA GLN A 173 5.37 8.42 1.21
C GLN A 173 6.53 8.01 0.32
N ILE A 174 7.19 8.97 -0.30
CA ILE A 174 8.29 8.73 -1.22
C ILE A 174 9.43 9.71 -0.92
N ILE A 175 10.68 9.21 -0.92
CA ILE A 175 11.87 10.04 -1.01
C ILE A 175 12.69 9.50 -2.19
N VAL A 176 12.92 10.33 -3.19
CA VAL A 176 13.81 10.08 -4.31
C VAL A 176 15.16 10.73 -4.01
N ILE A 177 16.22 10.01 -4.30
CA ILE A 177 17.61 10.49 -4.25
C ILE A 177 18.07 10.63 -5.70
N ASP A 178 18.20 11.86 -6.18
CA ASP A 178 18.74 12.12 -7.52
C ASP A 178 20.20 11.67 -7.59
N PRO A 179 20.56 10.72 -8.45
CA PRO A 179 21.90 10.15 -8.48
C PRO A 179 22.99 11.13 -8.97
N ASP A 180 22.60 12.14 -9.74
CA ASP A 180 23.53 13.09 -10.36
C ASP A 180 23.76 14.33 -9.47
N SER A 181 22.70 14.94 -8.98
CA SER A 181 22.75 16.13 -8.13
C SER A 181 22.87 15.82 -6.64
N ASN A 182 22.55 14.58 -6.24
CA ASN A 182 22.46 14.14 -4.85
C ASN A 182 21.37 14.90 -4.04
N ILE A 183 20.40 15.51 -4.72
CA ILE A 183 19.27 16.20 -4.11
C ILE A 183 18.23 15.16 -3.67
N LEU A 184 17.61 15.42 -2.52
CA LEU A 184 16.46 14.65 -2.04
C LEU A 184 15.16 15.35 -2.45
N CYS A 185 14.30 14.61 -3.14
CA CYS A 185 12.96 15.05 -3.47
C CYS A 185 11.94 14.16 -2.75
N ALA A 186 11.08 14.76 -1.94
CA ALA A 186 10.10 14.02 -1.14
C ALA A 186 8.67 14.36 -1.54
N GLY A 187 7.81 13.35 -1.57
CA GLY A 187 6.37 13.49 -1.70
C GLY A 187 5.65 12.92 -0.49
N SER A 188 4.57 13.56 -0.07
CA SER A 188 3.73 13.13 1.03
C SER A 188 2.27 13.01 0.64
N GLU A 189 1.59 12.02 1.16
CA GLU A 189 0.21 11.64 0.82
C GLU A 189 -0.83 12.70 1.21
N PRO A 190 -1.54 13.31 0.26
CA PRO A 190 -2.57 14.30 0.58
C PRO A 190 -3.87 13.69 1.14
N ARG A 191 -4.10 12.37 0.95
CA ARG A 191 -5.29 11.65 1.46
C ARG A 191 -5.17 11.30 2.94
N LYS A 192 -3.99 11.49 3.51
CA LYS A 192 -3.65 11.22 4.91
C LYS A 192 -2.99 12.46 5.51
N ASP A 193 -2.93 12.50 6.80
CA ASP A 193 -2.26 13.58 7.53
C ASP A 193 -0.73 13.36 7.52
N GLY A 194 -0.16 13.36 6.32
CA GLY A 194 1.25 13.14 6.06
C GLY A 194 2.02 14.45 5.90
N PHE A 195 3.34 14.40 6.15
CA PHE A 195 4.21 15.55 6.03
C PHE A 195 5.58 15.17 5.48
N ALA A 196 6.10 15.96 4.54
CA ALA A 196 7.47 15.87 4.05
C ALA A 196 8.28 17.06 4.58
N ALA A 197 9.42 16.78 5.20
CA ALA A 197 10.31 17.80 5.75
C ALA A 197 11.77 17.51 5.38
N GLY A 198 12.55 18.59 5.19
CA GLY A 198 13.99 18.55 5.03
C GLY A 198 14.65 19.64 5.88
N TYR A 199 15.90 19.42 6.30
CA TYR A 199 16.69 20.38 7.08
C TYR A 199 18.19 20.22 6.78
#